data_d2ae2cd826f46f183ce266c3c49598e6
#
_entry.id   d2ae2cd826f46f183ce266c3c49598e6
#
_cell.length_a   1.000
_cell.length_b   1.000
_cell.length_c   1.000
_cell.angle_alpha   90.00
_cell.angle_beta   90.00
_cell.angle_gamma   90.00
#
_symmetry.space_group_name_H-M   'P 1'
#
loop_
_entity.id
_entity.type
_entity.pdbx_description
1 polymer ?
#
loop_
_entity_poly.entity_id
_entity_poly.type
_entity_poly.pdbx_seq_one_letter_code
_entity_poly.pdbx_strand_id
1 'polypeptide(L)'
;MDMQNTGAAALTVYDRICLTRKNGRATAIDYIESGDIFTDFCELHGDRTFGDDHAVIGGIARPGDMPVTVIGIDKGRDLKERLDRHFGCVLPEGYRKALRLIKQAEKFNRPVICFVDTQGANCGKGAEERGAGEAIARNLYELSAVRTPIITVMIGEGGSGGALALAVADRVW
;
A
#
# COMPACT_ATOMS: atom_id res chain seq x y z
N MET A 1 -15.21 15.65 32.63
CA MET A 1 -14.86 16.83 31.81
C MET A 1 -15.38 16.56 30.41
N ASP A 2 -16.63 17.01 30.17
CA ASP A 2 -17.33 16.74 28.90
C ASP A 2 -16.68 17.55 27.78
N MET A 3 -16.05 16.86 26.85
CA MET A 3 -15.66 17.49 25.59
C MET A 3 -16.96 17.70 24.78
N GLN A 4 -17.41 18.93 24.75
CA GLN A 4 -18.52 19.40 23.95
C GLN A 4 -18.29 19.02 22.48
N ASN A 5 -19.15 18.17 21.98
CA ASN A 5 -19.26 17.79 20.59
C ASN A 5 -19.71 19.03 19.79
N THR A 6 -18.78 19.79 19.23
CA THR A 6 -19.06 20.87 18.31
C THR A 6 -19.64 20.26 17.04
N GLY A 7 -20.93 20.51 16.79
CA GLY A 7 -21.76 19.92 15.76
C GLY A 7 -21.28 20.11 14.32
N ALA A 8 -20.21 19.43 13.93
CA ALA A 8 -19.91 19.16 12.54
C ALA A 8 -20.89 18.10 12.05
N ALA A 9 -21.69 18.40 11.05
CA ALA A 9 -22.57 17.42 10.41
C ALA A 9 -21.78 16.17 10.07
N ALA A 10 -22.29 15.00 10.44
CA ALA A 10 -21.60 13.74 10.17
C ALA A 10 -21.43 13.58 8.65
N LEU A 11 -20.19 13.39 8.19
CA LEU A 11 -19.89 13.18 6.77
C LEU A 11 -20.66 11.98 6.23
N THR A 12 -21.30 12.16 5.08
CA THR A 12 -21.92 11.05 4.34
C THR A 12 -20.83 10.10 3.80
N VAL A 13 -21.23 8.90 3.39
CA VAL A 13 -20.31 7.95 2.73
C VAL A 13 -19.70 8.56 1.46
N TYR A 14 -20.49 9.30 0.70
CA TYR A 14 -20.03 10.01 -0.50
C TYR A 14 -18.98 11.08 -0.17
N ASP A 15 -19.21 11.88 0.87
CA ASP A 15 -18.25 12.89 1.31
C ASP A 15 -16.91 12.26 1.70
N ARG A 16 -16.93 11.09 2.36
CA ARG A 16 -15.72 10.34 2.71
C ARG A 16 -14.95 9.90 1.47
N ILE A 17 -15.64 9.38 0.45
CA ILE A 17 -15.02 9.01 -0.83
C ILE A 17 -14.41 10.25 -1.51
N CYS A 18 -15.13 11.38 -1.53
CA CYS A 18 -14.61 12.63 -2.08
C CYS A 18 -13.35 13.11 -1.35
N LEU A 19 -13.31 12.96 -0.03
CA LEU A 19 -12.12 13.30 0.78
C LEU A 19 -10.91 12.43 0.42
N THR A 20 -11.09 11.13 0.18
CA THR A 20 -9.97 10.25 -0.20
C THR A 20 -9.36 10.59 -1.56
N ARG A 21 -10.12 11.28 -2.42
CA ARG A 21 -9.73 11.71 -3.77
C ARG A 21 -9.26 13.16 -3.84
N LYS A 22 -9.33 13.89 -2.73
CA LYS A 22 -8.95 15.30 -2.67
C LYS A 22 -7.45 15.49 -2.93
N ASN A 23 -7.11 16.51 -3.73
CA ASN A 23 -5.72 16.90 -3.95
C ASN A 23 -5.08 17.45 -2.66
N GLY A 24 -3.77 17.26 -2.52
CA GLY A 24 -3.00 17.74 -1.37
C GLY A 24 -3.16 16.90 -0.10
N ARG A 25 -3.80 15.74 -0.19
CA ARG A 25 -3.82 14.76 0.88
C ARG A 25 -2.51 13.95 0.87
N ALA A 26 -1.99 13.60 2.06
CA ALA A 26 -0.83 12.75 2.17
C ALA A 26 -1.06 11.40 1.47
N THR A 27 -0.07 10.94 0.73
CA THR A 27 -0.02 9.65 0.05
C THR A 27 0.91 8.68 0.78
N ALA A 28 1.05 7.45 0.33
CA ALA A 28 1.91 6.47 1.00
C ALA A 28 3.36 6.93 1.09
N ILE A 29 3.89 7.56 0.04
CA ILE A 29 5.27 8.05 0.02
C ILE A 29 5.47 9.18 1.05
N ASP A 30 4.47 10.02 1.27
CA ASP A 30 4.57 11.10 2.25
C ASP A 30 4.73 10.54 3.68
N TYR A 31 4.03 9.45 4.01
CA TYR A 31 4.21 8.77 5.31
C TYR A 31 5.56 8.06 5.42
N ILE A 32 6.05 7.48 4.32
CA ILE A 32 7.30 6.71 4.30
C ILE A 32 8.52 7.63 4.38
N GLU A 33 8.49 8.77 3.68
CA GLU A 33 9.65 9.68 3.53
C GLU A 33 9.61 10.90 4.44
N SER A 34 8.55 11.12 5.23
CA SER A 34 8.43 12.31 6.09
C SER A 34 9.56 12.48 7.11
N GLY A 35 10.24 11.40 7.47
CA GLY A 35 11.22 11.39 8.55
C GLY A 35 10.61 11.37 9.97
N ASP A 36 9.30 11.61 10.09
CA ASP A 36 8.62 11.64 11.39
C ASP A 36 8.33 10.23 11.93
N ILE A 37 8.06 9.28 11.01
CA ILE A 37 7.70 7.89 11.36
C ILE A 37 8.86 6.96 11.08
N PHE A 38 9.51 7.13 9.93
CA PHE A 38 10.57 6.26 9.46
C PHE A 38 11.84 7.05 9.16
N THR A 39 12.99 6.44 9.46
CA THR A 39 14.32 6.88 9.04
C THR A 39 14.98 5.80 8.17
N ASP A 40 16.06 6.17 7.49
CA ASP A 40 16.90 5.25 6.70
C ASP A 40 16.12 4.45 5.65
N PHE A 41 15.11 5.06 5.03
CA PHE A 41 14.35 4.37 3.99
C PHE A 41 15.24 4.03 2.79
N CYS A 42 15.32 2.74 2.48
CA CYS A 42 16.01 2.19 1.32
C CYS A 42 15.00 1.49 0.43
N GLU A 43 14.63 2.12 -0.69
CA GLU A 43 13.66 1.56 -1.63
C GLU A 43 14.23 0.36 -2.39
N LEU A 44 13.39 -0.64 -2.62
CA LEU A 44 13.72 -1.87 -3.33
C LEU A 44 12.76 -2.06 -4.51
N HIS A 45 13.31 -2.15 -5.71
CA HIS A 45 12.57 -2.16 -6.97
C HIS A 45 12.42 -3.54 -7.59
N GLY A 46 11.37 -3.67 -8.43
CA GLY A 46 11.14 -4.76 -9.36
C GLY A 46 10.61 -6.04 -8.73
N ASP A 47 9.88 -6.79 -9.55
CA ASP A 47 9.27 -8.08 -9.16
C ASP A 47 10.19 -9.29 -9.36
N ARG A 48 11.34 -9.13 -10.00
CA ARG A 48 12.30 -10.15 -10.40
C ARG A 48 11.80 -11.10 -11.49
N THR A 49 10.68 -10.74 -12.15
CA THR A 49 10.07 -11.57 -13.18
C THR A 49 9.89 -10.81 -14.49
N PHE A 50 9.24 -9.63 -14.42
CA PHE A 50 8.89 -8.84 -15.59
C PHE A 50 9.40 -7.40 -15.51
N GLY A 51 9.15 -6.69 -14.40
CA GLY A 51 9.49 -5.28 -14.29
C GLY A 51 9.26 -4.67 -12.93
N ASP A 52 9.09 -3.38 -12.91
CA ASP A 52 8.70 -2.62 -11.72
C ASP A 52 7.34 -1.96 -11.93
N ASP A 53 6.67 -1.65 -10.83
CA ASP A 53 5.45 -0.86 -10.80
C ASP A 53 5.62 0.27 -9.79
N HIS A 54 5.58 1.51 -10.28
CA HIS A 54 5.74 2.70 -9.45
C HIS A 54 4.52 2.97 -8.55
N ALA A 55 3.39 2.32 -8.81
CA ALA A 55 2.24 2.38 -7.91
C ALA A 55 2.50 1.69 -6.56
N VAL A 56 3.49 0.79 -6.49
CA VAL A 56 3.92 0.15 -5.24
C VAL A 56 5.32 0.64 -4.87
N ILE A 57 5.39 1.37 -3.76
CA ILE A 57 6.65 1.77 -3.13
C ILE A 57 6.94 0.75 -2.04
N GLY A 58 8.17 0.27 -1.94
CA GLY A 58 8.50 -0.67 -0.89
C GLY A 58 9.99 -0.78 -0.63
N GLY A 59 10.33 -1.01 0.63
CA GLY A 59 11.72 -1.06 1.03
C GLY A 59 11.91 -1.39 2.50
N ILE A 60 13.09 -1.08 3.00
CA ILE A 60 13.47 -1.24 4.40
C ILE A 60 13.56 0.15 5.01
N ALA A 61 13.03 0.31 6.22
CA ALA A 61 13.09 1.55 6.97
C ALA A 61 13.20 1.26 8.47
N ARG A 62 13.31 2.30 9.29
CA ARG A 62 13.39 2.20 10.75
C ARG A 62 12.38 3.14 11.42
N PRO A 63 11.33 2.65 12.08
CA PRO A 63 10.64 3.40 13.12
C PRO A 63 11.44 3.27 14.42
N GLY A 64 12.18 4.31 14.80
CA GLY A 64 13.19 4.22 15.86
C GLY A 64 14.34 3.27 15.46
N ASP A 65 14.74 2.37 16.36
CA ASP A 65 15.87 1.47 16.11
C ASP A 65 15.50 0.13 15.44
N MET A 66 14.22 -0.13 15.26
CA MET A 66 13.73 -1.42 14.76
C MET A 66 13.68 -1.43 13.22
N PRO A 67 14.39 -2.33 12.53
CA PRO A 67 14.26 -2.45 11.09
C PRO A 67 12.92 -3.10 10.72
N VAL A 68 12.16 -2.46 9.82
CA VAL A 68 10.90 -2.96 9.27
C VAL A 68 10.96 -3.00 7.75
N THR A 69 10.07 -3.77 7.15
CA THR A 69 9.76 -3.65 5.74
C THR A 69 8.50 -2.79 5.62
N VAL A 70 8.58 -1.71 4.85
CA VAL A 70 7.45 -0.82 4.59
C VAL A 70 7.04 -0.94 3.13
N ILE A 71 5.72 -1.00 2.87
CA ILE A 71 5.16 -1.12 1.54
C ILE A 71 3.97 -0.16 1.45
N GLY A 72 3.87 0.60 0.36
CA GLY A 72 2.77 1.51 0.13
C GLY A 72 2.18 1.38 -1.26
N ILE A 73 0.85 1.37 -1.36
CA ILE A 73 0.18 1.68 -2.64
C ILE A 73 0.00 3.19 -2.70
N ASP A 74 0.63 3.81 -3.69
CA ASP A 74 0.69 5.25 -3.85
C ASP A 74 -0.02 5.71 -5.12
N LYS A 75 -0.93 6.67 -4.96
CA LYS A 75 -1.69 7.25 -6.08
C LYS A 75 -0.96 8.36 -6.82
N GLY A 76 0.12 8.88 -6.25
CA GLY A 76 0.78 10.09 -6.70
C GLY A 76 0.11 11.39 -6.23
N ARG A 77 0.91 12.42 -6.06
CA ARG A 77 0.52 13.75 -5.51
C ARG A 77 -0.04 14.68 -6.56
N ASP A 78 0.53 14.66 -7.76
CA ASP A 78 0.12 15.47 -8.91
C ASP A 78 -0.31 14.60 -10.10
N LEU A 79 -0.75 15.23 -11.18
CA LEU A 79 -1.23 14.51 -12.38
C LEU A 79 -0.14 13.65 -13.01
N LYS A 80 1.11 14.13 -13.04
CA LYS A 80 2.24 13.40 -13.62
C LYS A 80 2.55 12.14 -12.85
N GLU A 81 2.69 12.26 -11.52
CA GLU A 81 2.89 11.11 -10.63
C GLU A 81 1.71 10.13 -10.69
N ARG A 82 0.47 10.64 -10.74
CA ARG A 82 -0.73 9.81 -10.85
C ARG A 82 -0.77 8.99 -12.12
N LEU A 83 -0.40 9.57 -13.24
CA LEU A 83 -0.31 8.83 -14.51
C LEU A 83 0.78 7.76 -14.46
N ASP A 84 1.95 8.08 -13.92
CA ASP A 84 3.07 7.15 -13.74
C ASP A 84 2.72 6.00 -12.78
N ARG A 85 1.94 6.28 -11.75
CA ARG A 85 1.48 5.32 -10.73
C ARG A 85 0.09 4.74 -10.99
N HIS A 86 -0.43 4.90 -12.20
CA HIS A 86 -1.74 4.39 -12.63
C HIS A 86 -2.87 4.75 -11.65
N PHE A 87 -2.80 5.93 -11.00
CA PHE A 87 -3.75 6.37 -9.95
C PHE A 87 -3.86 5.39 -8.77
N GLY A 88 -2.80 4.65 -8.47
CA GLY A 88 -2.79 3.60 -7.45
C GLY A 88 -3.45 2.29 -7.88
N CYS A 89 -3.76 2.14 -9.18
CA CYS A 89 -4.25 0.88 -9.73
C CYS A 89 -3.06 -0.03 -10.05
N VAL A 90 -2.71 -0.87 -9.10
CA VAL A 90 -1.49 -1.69 -9.12
C VAL A 90 -1.48 -2.70 -10.26
N LEU A 91 -0.37 -2.77 -10.96
CA LEU A 91 -0.06 -3.79 -11.97
C LEU A 91 0.36 -5.12 -11.31
N PRO A 92 0.35 -6.25 -12.04
CA PRO A 92 0.81 -7.55 -11.51
C PRO A 92 2.21 -7.50 -10.91
N GLU A 93 3.10 -6.70 -11.52
CA GLU A 93 4.47 -6.49 -11.08
C GLU A 93 4.52 -5.88 -9.66
N GLY A 94 3.62 -4.96 -9.36
CA GLY A 94 3.54 -4.32 -8.05
C GLY A 94 3.14 -5.32 -6.96
N TYR A 95 2.15 -6.17 -7.22
CA TYR A 95 1.76 -7.22 -6.28
C TYR A 95 2.87 -8.24 -6.06
N ARG A 96 3.55 -8.67 -7.13
CA ARG A 96 4.69 -9.59 -7.02
C ARG A 96 5.88 -8.94 -6.29
N LYS A 97 6.16 -7.65 -6.53
CA LYS A 97 7.16 -6.88 -5.77
C LYS A 97 6.82 -6.87 -4.29
N ALA A 98 5.57 -6.54 -3.95
CA ALA A 98 5.12 -6.52 -2.55
C ALA A 98 5.31 -7.89 -1.88
N LEU A 99 4.84 -8.97 -2.51
CA LEU A 99 5.02 -10.33 -1.99
C LEU A 99 6.50 -10.67 -1.78
N ARG A 100 7.35 -10.35 -2.74
CA ARG A 100 8.79 -10.58 -2.65
C ARG A 100 9.40 -9.88 -1.43
N LEU A 101 8.99 -8.63 -1.18
CA LEU A 101 9.46 -7.86 -0.02
C LEU A 101 8.95 -8.44 1.31
N ILE A 102 7.70 -8.89 1.34
CA ILE A 102 7.11 -9.56 2.52
C ILE A 102 7.83 -10.88 2.81
N LYS A 103 8.09 -11.71 1.78
CA LYS A 103 8.88 -12.95 1.96
C LYS A 103 10.31 -12.67 2.40
N GLN A 104 10.91 -11.59 1.94
CA GLN A 104 12.22 -11.16 2.43
C GLN A 104 12.13 -10.71 3.90
N ALA A 105 11.06 -9.99 4.28
CA ALA A 105 10.82 -9.58 5.66
C ALA A 105 10.71 -10.81 6.59
N GLU A 106 9.92 -11.80 6.20
CA GLU A 106 9.78 -13.07 6.91
C GLU A 106 11.14 -13.76 7.11
N LYS A 107 11.94 -13.88 6.05
CA LYS A 107 13.28 -14.50 6.11
C LYS A 107 14.20 -13.83 7.13
N PHE A 108 14.10 -12.53 7.30
CA PHE A 108 14.95 -11.74 8.20
C PHE A 108 14.23 -11.31 9.50
N ASN A 109 13.07 -11.87 9.78
CA ASN A 109 12.25 -11.58 10.98
C ASN A 109 11.97 -10.07 11.15
N ARG A 110 11.74 -9.34 10.06
CA ARG A 110 11.33 -7.94 10.10
C ARG A 110 9.81 -7.84 10.06
N PRO A 111 9.17 -7.07 10.95
CA PRO A 111 7.77 -6.71 10.80
C PRO A 111 7.51 -5.99 9.48
N VAL A 112 6.29 -6.10 8.98
CA VAL A 112 5.84 -5.44 7.75
C VAL A 112 4.78 -4.41 8.08
N ILE A 113 4.90 -3.22 7.51
CA ILE A 113 3.90 -2.15 7.59
C ILE A 113 3.45 -1.83 6.17
N CYS A 114 2.14 -1.96 5.92
CA CYS A 114 1.54 -1.65 4.62
C CYS A 114 0.66 -0.41 4.72
N PHE A 115 0.80 0.52 3.77
CA PHE A 115 -0.12 1.64 3.55
C PHE A 115 -0.93 1.37 2.29
N VAL A 116 -2.26 1.44 2.40
CA VAL A 116 -3.15 1.10 1.27
C VAL A 116 -4.03 2.28 0.92
N ASP A 117 -3.92 2.72 -0.33
CA ASP A 117 -4.83 3.67 -0.96
C ASP A 117 -4.98 3.33 -2.45
N THR A 118 -6.03 2.60 -2.79
CA THR A 118 -6.28 2.16 -4.16
C THR A 118 -7.77 2.07 -4.46
N GLN A 119 -8.14 2.42 -5.69
CA GLN A 119 -9.49 2.17 -6.22
C GLN A 119 -9.70 0.70 -6.61
N GLY A 120 -8.61 -0.06 -6.77
CA GLY A 120 -8.58 -1.45 -7.19
C GLY A 120 -7.35 -1.77 -8.02
N ALA A 121 -7.23 -3.01 -8.46
CA ALA A 121 -6.16 -3.45 -9.35
C ALA A 121 -6.32 -2.84 -10.76
N ASN A 122 -5.22 -2.76 -11.50
CA ASN A 122 -5.27 -2.39 -12.90
C ASN A 122 -5.99 -3.47 -13.72
N CYS A 123 -7.03 -3.06 -14.45
CA CYS A 123 -7.88 -3.94 -15.27
C CYS A 123 -7.57 -3.83 -16.77
N GLY A 124 -6.44 -3.22 -17.13
CA GLY A 124 -6.03 -3.09 -18.52
C GLY A 124 -5.60 -4.44 -19.12
N LYS A 125 -5.76 -4.60 -20.44
CA LYS A 125 -5.41 -5.83 -21.16
C LYS A 125 -3.99 -6.33 -20.82
N GLY A 126 -3.01 -5.43 -20.79
CA GLY A 126 -1.64 -5.80 -20.46
C GLY A 126 -1.46 -6.32 -19.02
N ALA A 127 -2.26 -5.84 -18.07
CA ALA A 127 -2.25 -6.37 -16.70
C ALA A 127 -2.84 -7.78 -16.66
N GLU A 128 -3.95 -8.01 -17.35
CA GLU A 128 -4.57 -9.34 -17.45
C GLU A 128 -3.64 -10.35 -18.14
N GLU A 129 -3.00 -9.98 -19.24
CA GLU A 129 -2.04 -10.82 -19.95
C GLU A 129 -0.82 -11.20 -19.10
N ARG A 130 -0.46 -10.38 -18.12
CA ARG A 130 0.64 -10.66 -17.18
C ARG A 130 0.19 -11.24 -15.85
N GLY A 131 -1.08 -11.64 -15.75
CA GLY A 131 -1.61 -12.41 -14.62
C GLY A 131 -2.00 -11.56 -13.40
N ALA A 132 -2.78 -10.48 -13.60
CA ALA A 132 -3.25 -9.63 -12.51
C ALA A 132 -4.02 -10.42 -11.45
N GLY A 133 -4.98 -11.27 -11.86
CA GLY A 133 -5.76 -12.10 -10.95
C GLY A 133 -4.89 -13.11 -10.18
N GLU A 134 -3.93 -13.75 -10.86
CA GLU A 134 -3.00 -14.68 -10.22
C GLU A 134 -2.11 -13.98 -9.18
N ALA A 135 -1.56 -12.82 -9.51
CA ALA A 135 -0.70 -12.07 -8.61
C ALA A 135 -1.43 -11.67 -7.31
N ILE A 136 -2.70 -11.24 -7.43
CA ILE A 136 -3.56 -10.94 -6.27
C ILE A 136 -3.85 -12.21 -5.46
N ALA A 137 -4.32 -13.28 -6.12
CA ALA A 137 -4.66 -14.53 -5.45
C ALA A 137 -3.44 -15.12 -4.72
N ARG A 138 -2.27 -15.04 -5.35
CA ARG A 138 -1.00 -15.47 -4.74
C ARG A 138 -0.68 -14.67 -3.48
N ASN A 139 -0.84 -13.35 -3.51
CA ASN A 139 -0.64 -12.52 -2.32
C ASN A 139 -1.58 -12.96 -1.20
N LEU A 140 -2.88 -13.11 -1.47
CA LEU A 140 -3.86 -13.55 -0.45
C LEU A 140 -3.44 -14.88 0.20
N TYR A 141 -3.08 -15.85 -0.64
CA TYR A 141 -2.66 -17.17 -0.16
C TYR A 141 -1.37 -17.12 0.66
N GLU A 142 -0.33 -16.50 0.12
CA GLU A 142 0.99 -16.47 0.75
C GLU A 142 1.02 -15.62 2.03
N LEU A 143 0.32 -14.46 2.04
CA LEU A 143 0.26 -13.60 3.23
C LEU A 143 -0.43 -14.29 4.40
N SER A 144 -1.43 -15.14 4.15
CA SER A 144 -2.10 -15.90 5.20
C SER A 144 -1.18 -16.87 5.96
N ALA A 145 -0.02 -17.22 5.37
CA ALA A 145 0.94 -18.16 5.93
C ALA A 145 2.24 -17.48 6.43
N VAL A 146 2.39 -16.18 6.22
CA VAL A 146 3.57 -15.42 6.66
C VAL A 146 3.65 -15.40 8.19
N ARG A 147 4.85 -15.62 8.71
CA ARG A 147 5.10 -15.75 10.17
C ARG A 147 5.65 -14.47 10.83
N THR A 148 5.97 -13.44 10.04
CA THR A 148 6.33 -12.15 10.61
C THR A 148 5.09 -11.27 10.77
N PRO A 149 5.01 -10.41 11.78
CA PRO A 149 3.85 -9.52 11.97
C PRO A 149 3.63 -8.60 10.77
N ILE A 150 2.38 -8.51 10.31
CA ILE A 150 1.96 -7.59 9.26
C ILE A 150 0.89 -6.65 9.82
N ILE A 151 1.11 -5.34 9.66
CA ILE A 151 0.14 -4.30 9.98
C ILE A 151 -0.21 -3.57 8.70
N THR A 152 -1.50 -3.43 8.41
CA THR A 152 -1.97 -2.65 7.27
C THR A 152 -2.77 -1.45 7.73
N VAL A 153 -2.43 -0.29 7.20
CA VAL A 153 -3.12 0.99 7.46
C VAL A 153 -3.83 1.44 6.19
N MET A 154 -5.15 1.54 6.27
CA MET A 154 -5.97 2.05 5.16
C MET A 154 -5.94 3.58 5.20
N ILE A 155 -5.10 4.19 4.38
CA ILE A 155 -4.91 5.65 4.36
C ILE A 155 -5.85 6.37 3.38
N GLY A 156 -6.66 5.63 2.64
CA GLY A 156 -7.59 6.17 1.66
C GLY A 156 -8.63 5.15 1.21
N GLU A 157 -8.73 4.92 -0.09
CA GLU A 157 -9.64 3.91 -0.65
C GLU A 157 -9.07 2.50 -0.50
N GLY A 158 -9.94 1.56 -0.17
CA GLY A 158 -9.63 0.12 -0.10
C GLY A 158 -10.38 -0.67 -1.17
N GLY A 159 -10.02 -0.48 -2.43
CA GLY A 159 -10.75 -1.06 -3.56
C GLY A 159 -10.49 -2.56 -3.77
N SER A 160 -11.51 -3.39 -3.44
CA SER A 160 -11.63 -4.78 -3.90
C SER A 160 -10.38 -5.65 -3.62
N GLY A 161 -10.13 -6.64 -4.48
CA GLY A 161 -8.96 -7.53 -4.42
C GLY A 161 -7.62 -6.80 -4.48
N GLY A 162 -7.58 -5.63 -5.13
CA GLY A 162 -6.39 -4.81 -5.19
C GLY A 162 -5.90 -4.33 -3.82
N ALA A 163 -6.82 -3.93 -2.95
CA ALA A 163 -6.50 -3.58 -1.57
C ALA A 163 -6.25 -4.83 -0.71
N LEU A 164 -7.07 -5.87 -0.88
CA LEU A 164 -6.96 -7.11 -0.10
C LEU A 164 -5.60 -7.78 -0.29
N ALA A 165 -4.98 -7.67 -1.46
CA ALA A 165 -3.65 -8.22 -1.75
C ALA A 165 -2.54 -7.74 -0.79
N LEU A 166 -2.78 -6.64 -0.04
CA LEU A 166 -1.90 -6.14 1.02
C LEU A 166 -2.60 -5.98 2.38
N ALA A 167 -3.89 -6.36 2.47
CA ALA A 167 -4.68 -6.22 3.69
C ALA A 167 -4.94 -7.55 4.42
N VAL A 168 -4.38 -8.66 3.96
CA VAL A 168 -4.28 -9.91 4.73
C VAL A 168 -3.16 -9.73 5.74
N ALA A 169 -3.54 -9.26 6.93
CA ALA A 169 -2.62 -8.80 7.95
C ALA A 169 -3.10 -9.16 9.35
N ASP A 170 -2.19 -9.19 10.34
CA ASP A 170 -2.54 -9.44 11.75
C ASP A 170 -3.36 -8.28 12.34
N ARG A 171 -3.17 -7.06 11.82
CA ARG A 171 -3.92 -5.86 12.17
C ARG A 171 -4.21 -5.02 10.94
N VAL A 172 -5.46 -4.57 10.81
CA VAL A 172 -5.89 -3.60 9.78
C VAL A 172 -6.53 -2.41 10.49
N TRP A 173 -6.07 -1.21 10.15
CA TRP A 173 -6.54 0.08 10.71
C TRP A 173 -7.03 1.02 9.61
#